data_bcdd3cb7ab23a053e8175af2c36fab92
#
_entry.id   bcdd3cb7ab23a053e8175af2c36fab92
#
_cell.length_a   1.000
_cell.length_b   1.000
_cell.length_c   1.000
_cell.angle_alpha   90.00
_cell.angle_beta   90.00
_cell.angle_gamma   90.00
#
_symmetry.space_group_name_H-M   'P 1'
#
loop_
_entity.id
_entity.type
_entity.pdbx_description
1 polymer ?
#
loop_
_entity_poly.entity_id
_entity_poly.type
_entity_poly.pdbx_seq_one_letter_code
_entity_poly.pdbx_strand_id
1 'polypeptide(L)'
;MANVALGFVETRGNTGSIVAIDSMIKTANVELVKTVNIGGGFVTAVIRGEVGAVKSAIEAGTEAAASVGELICVNVIPSAHNDVFGLIGIKK
;
A
#
# COMPACT_ATOMS: atom_id res chain seq x y z
N MET A 1 4.46 -22.74 3.29
CA MET A 1 4.71 -21.50 2.59
C MET A 1 4.13 -20.32 3.36
N ALA A 2 4.89 -19.27 3.50
CA ALA A 2 4.42 -18.10 4.22
C ALA A 2 3.27 -17.42 3.46
N ASN A 3 2.29 -16.94 4.23
CA ASN A 3 1.20 -16.15 3.67
C ASN A 3 1.73 -14.77 3.29
N VAL A 4 1.23 -14.25 2.20
CA VAL A 4 1.58 -12.92 1.74
C VAL A 4 0.48 -11.96 2.14
N ALA A 5 0.85 -10.90 2.86
CA ALA A 5 -0.07 -9.83 3.19
C ALA A 5 0.02 -8.74 2.13
N LEU A 6 -1.10 -8.09 1.89
CA LEU A 6 -1.17 -6.93 0.99
C LEU A 6 -1.59 -5.71 1.79
N GLY A 7 -0.98 -4.59 1.47
CA GLY A 7 -1.35 -3.31 2.05
C GLY A 7 -1.72 -2.32 0.96
N PHE A 8 -2.70 -1.49 1.24
CA PHE A 8 -3.22 -0.51 0.29
C PHE A 8 -3.25 0.86 0.95
N VAL A 9 -2.71 1.86 0.26
CA VAL A 9 -2.83 3.26 0.69
C VAL A 9 -3.39 4.03 -0.49
N GLU A 10 -4.57 4.59 -0.31
CA GLU A 10 -5.21 5.42 -1.33
C GLU A 10 -5.09 6.88 -0.96
N THR A 11 -4.60 7.68 -1.89
CA THR A 11 -4.39 9.11 -1.71
C THR A 11 -5.00 9.86 -2.87
N ARG A 12 -5.20 11.17 -2.67
CA ARG A 12 -5.55 12.07 -3.75
C ARG A 12 -4.26 12.76 -4.20
N GLY A 13 -3.89 12.54 -5.48
CA GLY A 13 -2.68 13.12 -6.04
C GLY A 13 -1.42 12.30 -5.80
N ASN A 14 -0.42 12.54 -6.64
CA ASN A 14 0.82 11.79 -6.60
C ASN A 14 1.70 12.11 -5.41
N THR A 15 1.65 13.35 -4.91
CA THR A 15 2.53 13.77 -3.81
C THR A 15 2.29 12.92 -2.57
N GLY A 16 1.02 12.77 -2.18
CA GLY A 16 0.67 11.95 -1.02
C GLY A 16 1.08 10.50 -1.21
N SER A 17 0.88 9.97 -2.41
CA SER A 17 1.26 8.59 -2.72
C SER A 17 2.77 8.38 -2.63
N ILE A 18 3.55 9.28 -3.21
CA ILE A 18 5.02 9.17 -3.20
C ILE A 18 5.56 9.26 -1.79
N VAL A 19 5.05 10.21 -1.01
CA VAL A 19 5.48 10.40 0.39
C VAL A 19 5.14 9.15 1.22
N ALA A 20 3.95 8.58 1.01
CA ALA A 20 3.55 7.37 1.70
C ALA A 20 4.43 6.19 1.32
N ILE A 21 4.69 5.99 0.02
CA ILE A 21 5.52 4.90 -0.47
C ILE A 21 6.93 4.98 0.11
N ASP A 22 7.53 6.15 0.08
CA ASP A 22 8.87 6.36 0.62
C ASP A 22 8.93 5.97 2.09
N SER A 23 7.97 6.45 2.86
CA SER A 23 7.88 6.15 4.29
C SER A 23 7.71 4.65 4.56
N MET A 24 6.84 4.00 3.79
CA MET A 24 6.57 2.57 3.95
C MET A 24 7.81 1.72 3.69
N ILE A 25 8.50 1.99 2.59
CA ILE A 25 9.68 1.22 2.20
C ILE A 25 10.83 1.44 3.18
N LYS A 26 10.97 2.64 3.71
CA LYS A 26 12.02 2.95 4.69
C LYS A 26 11.76 2.35 6.07
N THR A 27 10.49 2.15 6.41
CA THR A 27 10.09 1.73 7.76
C THR A 27 10.12 0.23 7.95
N ALA A 28 9.74 -0.54 6.92
CA ALA A 28 9.58 -1.97 7.06
C ALA A 28 10.03 -2.70 5.79
N ASN A 29 10.29 -3.99 5.94
CA ASN A 29 10.72 -4.83 4.82
C ASN A 29 9.52 -5.25 4.00
N VAL A 30 9.06 -4.33 3.15
CA VAL A 30 7.94 -4.56 2.24
C VAL A 30 8.36 -4.20 0.83
N GLU A 31 7.63 -4.72 -0.14
CA GLU A 31 7.87 -4.48 -1.55
C GLU A 31 6.71 -3.67 -2.13
N LEU A 32 7.02 -2.60 -2.87
CA LEU A 32 6.00 -1.91 -3.63
C LEU A 32 5.67 -2.76 -4.85
N VAL A 33 4.40 -3.15 -4.95
CA VAL A 33 3.96 -4.01 -6.05
C VAL A 33 3.55 -3.19 -7.25
N LYS A 34 2.72 -2.18 -7.02
CA LYS A 34 2.26 -1.30 -8.09
C LYS A 34 1.57 -0.07 -7.53
N THR A 35 1.39 0.91 -8.39
CA THR A 35 0.48 2.02 -8.13
C THR A 35 -0.60 2.01 -9.21
N VAL A 36 -1.82 2.37 -8.83
CA VAL A 36 -2.96 2.41 -9.73
C VAL A 36 -3.57 3.80 -9.71
N ASN A 37 -3.66 4.43 -10.88
CA ASN A 37 -4.37 5.69 -11.04
C ASN A 37 -5.77 5.38 -11.51
N ILE A 38 -6.78 5.72 -10.70
CA ILE A 38 -8.16 5.35 -11.00
C ILE A 38 -9.01 6.53 -11.50
N GLY A 39 -8.37 7.65 -11.82
CA GLY A 39 -9.08 8.85 -12.27
C GLY A 39 -9.41 9.78 -11.10
N GLY A 40 -9.76 11.02 -11.40
CA GLY A 40 -10.08 12.02 -10.37
C GLY A 40 -8.91 12.40 -9.48
N GLY A 41 -7.69 12.05 -9.87
CA GLY A 41 -6.51 12.31 -9.07
C GLY A 41 -6.25 11.26 -7.98
N PHE A 42 -7.06 10.21 -7.90
CA PHE A 42 -6.88 9.17 -6.89
C PHE A 42 -5.79 8.18 -7.30
N VAL A 43 -4.92 7.85 -6.35
CA VAL A 43 -3.82 6.90 -6.55
C VAL A 43 -3.84 5.87 -5.43
N THR A 44 -3.77 4.61 -5.79
CA THR A 44 -3.66 3.52 -4.81
C THR A 44 -2.27 2.89 -4.92
N ALA A 45 -1.52 2.91 -3.83
CA ALA A 45 -0.24 2.21 -3.73
C ALA A 45 -0.48 0.85 -3.08
N VAL A 46 0.08 -0.20 -3.69
CA VAL A 46 -0.06 -1.57 -3.19
C VAL A 46 1.31 -2.10 -2.79
N ILE A 47 1.41 -2.54 -1.54
CA ILE A 47 2.64 -3.17 -1.03
C ILE A 47 2.35 -4.61 -0.63
N ARG A 48 3.40 -5.42 -0.55
CA ARG A 48 3.27 -6.79 -0.06
C ARG A 48 4.47 -7.16 0.81
N GLY A 49 4.25 -8.15 1.67
CA GLY A 49 5.27 -8.66 2.54
C GLY A 49 4.67 -9.54 3.64
N GLU A 50 5.45 -9.77 4.69
CA GLU A 50 4.99 -10.46 5.88
C GLU A 50 4.01 -9.54 6.60
N VAL A 51 2.99 -10.11 7.27
CA VAL A 51 1.87 -9.33 7.80
C VAL A 51 2.29 -8.24 8.79
N GLY A 52 3.24 -8.53 9.68
CA GLY A 52 3.71 -7.54 10.65
C GLY A 52 4.41 -6.38 9.96
N ALA A 53 5.23 -6.69 8.96
CA ALA A 53 5.93 -5.66 8.19
C ALA A 53 4.95 -4.80 7.41
N VAL A 54 3.92 -5.42 6.80
CA VAL A 54 2.91 -4.68 6.06
C VAL A 54 2.12 -3.76 6.99
N LYS A 55 1.73 -4.24 8.17
CA LYS A 55 1.03 -3.40 9.14
C LYS A 55 1.85 -2.21 9.59
N SER A 56 3.13 -2.42 9.89
CA SER A 56 4.03 -1.33 10.28
C SER A 56 4.21 -0.33 9.15
N ALA A 57 4.36 -0.83 7.92
CA ALA A 57 4.50 0.02 6.75
C ALA A 57 3.24 0.87 6.54
N ILE A 58 2.05 0.27 6.64
CA ILE A 58 0.79 0.99 6.46
C ILE A 58 0.63 2.08 7.52
N GLU A 59 1.01 1.83 8.78
CA GLU A 59 0.98 2.88 9.80
C GLU A 59 1.84 4.08 9.40
N ALA A 60 3.08 3.81 8.98
CA ALA A 60 4.00 4.86 8.57
C ALA A 60 3.48 5.61 7.34
N GLY A 61 2.96 4.87 6.36
CA GLY A 61 2.39 5.47 5.15
C GLY A 61 1.17 6.33 5.43
N THR A 62 0.32 5.89 6.36
CA THR A 62 -0.85 6.64 6.80
C THR A 62 -0.44 7.99 7.39
N GLU A 63 0.53 7.98 8.29
CA GLU A 63 1.03 9.20 8.91
C GLU A 63 1.62 10.15 7.88
N ALA A 64 2.45 9.60 6.99
CA ALA A 64 3.12 10.39 5.96
C ALA A 64 2.12 11.03 5.00
N ALA A 65 1.14 10.25 4.51
CA ALA A 65 0.12 10.77 3.60
C ALA A 65 -0.76 11.81 4.29
N ALA A 66 -1.15 11.56 5.53
CA ALA A 66 -1.98 12.49 6.30
C ALA A 66 -1.26 13.82 6.54
N SER A 67 0.06 13.79 6.69
CA SER A 67 0.84 15.00 6.92
C SER A 67 0.80 15.98 5.75
N VAL A 68 0.54 15.47 4.55
CA VAL A 68 0.38 16.34 3.37
C VAL A 68 -1.10 16.53 3.00
N GLY A 69 -2.02 16.02 3.85
CA GLY A 69 -3.45 16.29 3.73
C GLY A 69 -4.18 15.52 2.66
N GLU A 70 -3.61 14.46 2.12
CA GLU A 70 -4.15 13.78 0.95
C GLU A 70 -4.55 12.31 1.16
N LEU A 71 -4.61 11.87 2.40
CA LEU A 71 -5.00 10.49 2.72
C LEU A 71 -6.50 10.28 2.51
N ILE A 72 -6.86 9.23 1.77
CA ILE A 72 -8.26 8.86 1.53
C ILE A 72 -8.61 7.63 2.37
N CYS A 73 -7.89 6.52 2.19
CA CYS A 73 -8.11 5.33 3.00
C CYS A 73 -6.92 4.39 2.93
N VAL A 74 -6.89 3.45 3.88
CA VAL A 74 -5.87 2.41 3.93
C VAL A 74 -6.54 1.08 4.25
N ASN A 75 -5.88 -0.01 3.89
CA ASN A 75 -6.35 -1.34 4.25
C ASN A 75 -5.19 -2.32 4.26
N VAL A 76 -5.36 -3.39 5.04
CA VAL A 76 -4.41 -4.51 5.07
C VAL A 76 -5.20 -5.80 4.92
N ILE A 77 -4.75 -6.65 4.00
CA ILE A 77 -5.27 -8.01 3.87
C ILE A 77 -4.18 -8.94 4.41
N PRO A 78 -4.34 -9.49 5.63
CA PRO A 78 -3.26 -10.23 6.28
C PRO A 78 -2.79 -11.48 5.55
N SER A 79 -3.71 -12.15 4.84
CA SER A 79 -3.39 -13.36 4.10
C SER A 79 -4.27 -13.37 2.86
N ALA A 80 -3.78 -12.76 1.79
CA ALA A 80 -4.57 -12.57 0.59
C ALA A 80 -4.82 -13.89 -0.13
N HIS A 81 -6.07 -14.10 -0.53
CA HIS A 81 -6.44 -15.26 -1.35
C HIS A 81 -5.76 -15.15 -2.71
N ASN A 82 -5.42 -16.29 -3.30
CA ASN A 82 -4.73 -16.32 -4.60
C ASN A 82 -5.46 -15.50 -5.68
N ASP A 83 -6.78 -15.55 -5.67
CA ASP A 83 -7.59 -14.85 -6.68
C ASP A 83 -7.49 -13.34 -6.57
N VAL A 84 -7.16 -12.81 -5.37
CA VAL A 84 -6.99 -11.37 -5.17
C VAL A 84 -5.80 -10.85 -5.98
N PHE A 85 -4.71 -11.64 -6.04
CA PHE A 85 -3.52 -11.23 -6.80
C PHE A 85 -3.85 -11.07 -8.28
N GLY A 86 -4.62 -12.03 -8.83
CA GLY A 86 -5.07 -11.93 -10.22
C GLY A 86 -5.99 -10.75 -10.46
N LEU A 87 -6.89 -10.49 -9.50
CA LEU A 87 -7.84 -9.39 -9.60
C LEU A 87 -7.15 -8.03 -9.71
N ILE A 88 -6.09 -7.82 -8.95
CA ILE A 88 -5.35 -6.54 -8.99
C ILE A 88 -4.19 -6.56 -10.00
N GLY A 89 -4.07 -7.65 -10.77
CA GLY A 89 -3.11 -7.72 -11.88
C GLY A 89 -1.67 -7.93 -11.47
N ILE A 90 -1.43 -8.63 -10.36
CA ILE A 90 -0.07 -8.93 -9.89
C ILE A 90 0.11 -10.42 -9.67
N LYS A 91 1.36 -10.85 -9.60
CA LYS A 91 1.69 -12.23 -9.31
C LYS A 91 1.92 -12.40 -7.81
N LYS A 92 1.44 -13.50 -7.30
CA LYS A 92 1.76 -13.88 -5.93
C LYS A 92 3.23 -14.28 -5.82
#